data_0397bb503baa1e26550bf220855a454a
#
_entry.id   0397bb503baa1e26550bf220855a454a
#
_cell.length_a   1.000
_cell.length_b   1.000
_cell.length_c   1.000
_cell.angle_alpha   90.00
_cell.angle_beta   90.00
_cell.angle_gamma   90.00
#
_symmetry.space_group_name_H-M   'P 1'
#
loop_
_entity.id
_entity.type
_entity.pdbx_description
1 polymer ?
#
loop_
_entity_poly.entity_id
_entity_poly.type
_entity_poly.pdbx_seq_one_letter_code
_entity_poly.pdbx_strand_id
1 'polypeptide(L)'
;MRSVLVVDDNLVNRKLAVALLQRRGMQTEEAENGVVALTKLASGQFDSVLLDISMPLMDGEEVCRHIRANAGWSSMRVIAYTAHAMESERSRIMASGFDDLLIKPISILDLLRVLPD
;
A
#
# COMPACT_ATOMS: atom_id res chain seq x y z
N MET A 1 4.16 17.44 -4.84
CA MET A 1 4.94 16.20 -4.62
C MET A 1 4.02 15.14 -4.05
N ARG A 2 4.06 13.94 -4.61
CA ARG A 2 3.19 12.84 -4.17
C ARG A 2 3.64 12.26 -2.84
N SER A 3 2.69 11.92 -2.00
CA SER A 3 2.91 11.31 -0.69
C SER A 3 2.38 9.88 -0.69
N VAL A 4 3.22 8.95 -0.28
CA VAL A 4 2.88 7.53 -0.23
C VAL A 4 3.12 6.99 1.18
N LEU A 5 2.12 6.32 1.73
CA LEU A 5 2.27 5.58 2.98
C LEU A 5 2.63 4.13 2.64
N VAL A 6 3.75 3.65 3.15
CA VAL A 6 4.21 2.28 2.93
C VAL A 6 3.90 1.45 4.17
N VAL A 7 3.06 0.45 4.03
CA VAL A 7 2.58 -0.38 5.13
C VAL A 7 3.07 -1.81 4.94
N ASP A 8 3.96 -2.26 5.81
CA ASP A 8 4.52 -3.60 5.79
C ASP A 8 5.10 -3.91 7.16
N ASP A 9 4.83 -5.09 7.67
CA ASP A 9 5.38 -5.52 8.95
C ASP A 9 6.85 -5.97 8.85
N ASN A 10 7.33 -6.22 7.63
CA ASN A 10 8.72 -6.61 7.38
C ASN A 10 9.56 -5.37 7.10
N LEU A 11 10.54 -5.11 7.97
CA LEU A 11 11.37 -3.92 7.88
C LEU A 11 12.15 -3.85 6.57
N VAL A 12 12.70 -4.97 6.12
CA VAL A 12 13.52 -5.00 4.89
C VAL A 12 12.66 -4.66 3.67
N ASN A 13 11.51 -5.28 3.53
CA ASN A 13 10.59 -5.00 2.42
C ASN A 13 10.12 -3.56 2.45
N ARG A 14 9.78 -3.07 3.64
CA ARG A 14 9.31 -1.69 3.81
C ARG A 14 10.38 -0.68 3.40
N LYS A 15 11.62 -0.88 3.83
CA LYS A 15 12.74 0.02 3.50
C LYS A 15 13.08 -0.03 2.02
N LEU A 16 12.97 -1.19 1.38
CA LEU A 16 13.19 -1.30 -0.06
C LEU A 16 12.16 -0.46 -0.82
N ALA A 17 10.88 -0.59 -0.47
CA ALA A 17 9.82 0.17 -1.12
C ALA A 17 10.02 1.68 -0.92
N VAL A 18 10.35 2.10 0.30
CA VAL A 18 10.61 3.51 0.61
C VAL A 18 11.77 4.04 -0.23
N ALA A 19 12.87 3.29 -0.34
CA ALA A 19 14.03 3.72 -1.12
C ALA A 19 13.67 3.90 -2.59
N LEU A 20 12.92 2.97 -3.17
CA LEU A 20 12.51 3.07 -4.58
C LEU A 20 11.60 4.27 -4.83
N LEU A 21 10.65 4.52 -3.92
CA LEU A 21 9.73 5.65 -4.04
C LEU A 21 10.45 6.98 -3.89
N GLN A 22 11.37 7.08 -2.94
CA GLN A 22 12.14 8.31 -2.73
C GLN A 22 13.04 8.64 -3.91
N ARG A 23 13.56 7.62 -4.58
CA ARG A 23 14.36 7.82 -5.80
C ARG A 23 13.53 8.43 -6.93
N ARG A 24 12.22 8.29 -6.88
CA ARG A 24 11.30 8.90 -7.85
C ARG A 24 10.80 10.27 -7.39
N GLY A 25 11.33 10.79 -6.30
CA GLY A 25 10.95 12.09 -5.77
C GLY A 25 9.67 12.12 -4.96
N MET A 26 9.16 10.98 -4.56
CA MET A 26 7.96 10.90 -3.74
C MET A 26 8.29 11.06 -2.26
N GLN A 27 7.40 11.69 -1.51
CA GLN A 27 7.46 11.73 -0.06
C GLN A 27 6.90 10.43 0.48
N THR A 28 7.53 9.88 1.52
CA THR A 28 7.11 8.62 2.09
C THR A 28 6.97 8.69 3.59
N GLU A 29 6.03 7.94 4.13
CA GLU A 29 5.96 7.60 5.54
C GLU A 29 5.76 6.10 5.64
N GLU A 30 6.02 5.54 6.82
CA GLU A 30 5.98 4.11 7.03
C GLU A 30 5.00 3.76 8.14
N ALA A 31 4.40 2.59 8.02
CA ALA A 31 3.58 1.99 9.07
C ALA A 31 3.91 0.50 9.15
N GLU A 32 4.10 -0.02 10.35
CA GLU A 32 4.49 -1.41 10.56
C GLU A 32 3.30 -2.36 10.69
N ASN A 33 2.08 -1.81 10.78
CA ASN A 33 0.86 -2.61 10.85
C ASN A 33 -0.34 -1.76 10.46
N GLY A 34 -1.50 -2.40 10.37
CA GLY A 34 -2.72 -1.75 9.91
C GLY A 34 -3.25 -0.68 10.85
N VAL A 35 -3.09 -0.87 12.15
CA VAL A 35 -3.55 0.11 13.14
C VAL A 35 -2.75 1.40 13.02
N VAL A 36 -1.42 1.29 12.92
CA VAL A 36 -0.55 2.46 12.71
C VAL A 36 -0.87 3.11 11.37
N ALA A 37 -1.14 2.32 10.33
CA ALA A 37 -1.48 2.84 9.01
C ALA A 37 -2.74 3.71 9.09
N LEU A 38 -3.81 3.22 9.69
CA LEU A 38 -5.06 3.97 9.79
C LEU A 38 -4.89 5.23 10.63
N THR A 39 -4.08 5.17 11.70
CA THR A 39 -3.78 6.34 12.52
C THR A 39 -3.06 7.42 11.71
N LYS A 40 -2.06 7.03 10.92
CA LYS A 40 -1.32 7.98 10.10
C LYS A 40 -2.18 8.57 8.98
N LEU A 41 -3.05 7.75 8.37
CA LEU A 41 -3.98 8.24 7.36
C LEU A 41 -4.93 9.28 7.93
N ALA A 42 -5.37 9.11 9.17
CA ALA A 42 -6.28 10.05 9.81
C ALA A 42 -5.63 11.40 10.13
N SER A 43 -4.31 11.41 10.36
CA SER A 43 -3.59 12.63 10.76
C SER A 43 -2.77 13.27 9.65
N GLY A 44 -2.69 12.63 8.47
CA GLY A 44 -1.88 13.11 7.36
C GLY A 44 -2.66 13.18 6.06
N GLN A 45 -1.97 13.59 5.01
CA GLN A 45 -2.53 13.61 3.66
C GLN A 45 -1.65 12.75 2.76
N PHE A 46 -2.24 11.73 2.18
CA PHE A 46 -1.55 10.79 1.30
C PHE A 46 -2.30 10.65 -0.02
N ASP A 47 -1.56 10.60 -1.11
CA ASP A 47 -2.13 10.34 -2.43
C ASP A 47 -2.34 8.84 -2.65
N SER A 48 -1.46 8.04 -2.06
CA SER A 48 -1.45 6.60 -2.28
C SER A 48 -1.00 5.83 -1.04
N VAL A 49 -1.41 4.58 -0.96
CA VAL A 49 -0.97 3.64 0.07
C VAL A 49 -0.45 2.38 -0.63
N LEU A 50 0.76 1.98 -0.29
CA LEU A 50 1.32 0.70 -0.70
C LEU A 50 1.16 -0.24 0.50
N LEU A 51 0.36 -1.28 0.34
CA LEU A 51 -0.21 -2.00 1.47
C LEU A 51 0.04 -3.50 1.36
N ASP A 52 0.85 -4.03 2.28
CA ASP A 52 1.09 -5.46 2.38
C ASP A 52 -0.21 -6.19 2.76
N ILE A 53 -0.42 -7.33 2.12
CA ILE A 53 -1.62 -8.15 2.37
C ILE A 53 -1.48 -8.97 3.65
N SER A 54 -0.31 -9.56 3.87
CA SER A 54 -0.09 -10.48 5.01
C SER A 54 0.57 -9.77 6.16
N MET A 55 -0.23 -9.34 7.12
CA MET A 55 0.25 -8.68 8.33
C MET A 55 -0.47 -9.22 9.56
N PRO A 56 0.16 -9.26 10.72
CA PRO A 56 -0.52 -9.64 11.95
C PRO A 56 -1.50 -8.56 12.41
N LEU A 57 -2.43 -8.92 13.25
CA LEU A 57 -3.46 -8.07 13.86
C LEU A 57 -4.53 -7.62 12.87
N MET A 58 -4.16 -6.88 11.86
CA MET A 58 -5.08 -6.40 10.82
C MET A 58 -4.40 -6.57 9.46
N ASP A 59 -4.94 -7.45 8.62
CA ASP A 59 -4.35 -7.70 7.30
C ASP A 59 -4.66 -6.57 6.33
N GLY A 60 -3.99 -6.61 5.16
CA GLY A 60 -4.13 -5.54 4.17
C GLY A 60 -5.53 -5.42 3.60
N GLU A 61 -6.25 -6.51 3.44
CA GLU A 61 -7.63 -6.46 2.93
C GLU A 61 -8.53 -5.70 3.90
N GLU A 62 -8.36 -5.94 5.19
CA GLU A 62 -9.13 -5.25 6.23
C GLU A 62 -8.83 -3.76 6.26
N VAL A 63 -7.53 -3.39 6.16
CA VAL A 63 -7.13 -1.99 6.08
C VAL A 63 -7.76 -1.32 4.86
N CYS A 64 -7.74 -2.00 3.72
CA CYS A 64 -8.33 -1.48 2.48
C CYS A 64 -9.84 -1.24 2.64
N ARG A 65 -10.54 -2.16 3.28
CA ARG A 65 -11.98 -1.98 3.54
C ARG A 65 -12.25 -0.75 4.41
N HIS A 66 -11.42 -0.51 5.42
CA HIS A 66 -11.53 0.69 6.25
C HIS A 66 -11.29 1.96 5.43
N ILE A 67 -10.31 1.94 4.54
CA ILE A 67 -10.03 3.09 3.67
C ILE A 67 -11.22 3.37 2.77
N ARG A 68 -11.77 2.35 2.14
CA ARG A 68 -12.89 2.51 1.19
C ARG A 68 -14.20 2.90 1.87
N ALA A 69 -14.34 2.60 3.16
CA ALA A 69 -15.50 3.03 3.93
C ALA A 69 -15.44 4.50 4.33
N ASN A 70 -14.28 5.14 4.20
CA ASN A 70 -14.12 6.54 4.57
C ASN A 70 -14.28 7.43 3.33
N ALA A 71 -15.35 8.22 3.31
CA ALA A 71 -15.66 9.08 2.16
C ALA A 71 -14.56 10.12 1.89
N GLY A 72 -13.84 10.56 2.91
CA GLY A 72 -12.75 11.51 2.76
C GLY A 72 -11.53 10.94 2.05
N TRP A 73 -11.46 9.62 1.89
CA TRP A 73 -10.33 8.93 1.25
C TRP A 73 -10.73 8.25 -0.06
N SER A 74 -11.86 8.66 -0.65
CA SER A 74 -12.41 7.99 -1.84
C SER A 74 -11.49 8.07 -3.06
N SER A 75 -10.69 9.12 -3.16
CA SER A 75 -9.76 9.30 -4.29
C SER A 75 -8.37 8.71 -4.02
N MET A 76 -8.13 8.17 -2.83
CA MET A 76 -6.84 7.59 -2.48
C MET A 76 -6.58 6.31 -3.28
N ARG A 77 -5.39 6.24 -3.87
CA ARG A 77 -4.98 5.05 -4.62
C ARG A 77 -4.40 4.03 -3.65
N VAL A 78 -4.92 2.84 -3.66
CA VAL A 78 -4.48 1.76 -2.74
C VAL A 78 -3.93 0.61 -3.56
N ILE A 79 -2.65 0.33 -3.38
CA ILE A 79 -1.91 -0.70 -4.11
C ILE A 79 -1.58 -1.84 -3.15
N ALA A 80 -2.04 -3.04 -3.47
CA ALA A 80 -1.68 -4.23 -2.71
C ALA A 80 -0.30 -4.71 -3.13
N TYR A 81 0.49 -5.24 -2.19
CA TYR A 81 1.69 -5.97 -2.58
C TYR A 81 1.86 -7.18 -1.67
N THR A 82 2.31 -8.29 -2.29
CA THR A 82 2.33 -9.59 -1.66
C THR A 82 3.46 -10.44 -2.20
N ALA A 83 3.91 -11.42 -1.42
CA ALA A 83 4.98 -12.33 -1.84
C ALA A 83 4.54 -13.23 -3.00
N HIS A 84 3.27 -13.53 -3.08
CA HIS A 84 2.72 -14.34 -4.17
C HIS A 84 1.20 -14.13 -4.24
N ALA A 85 0.66 -14.30 -5.43
CA ALA A 85 -0.79 -14.20 -5.62
C ALA A 85 -1.23 -15.19 -6.72
N MET A 86 -1.87 -16.25 -6.30
CA MET A 86 -2.57 -17.13 -7.22
C MET A 86 -3.79 -16.40 -7.76
N GLU A 87 -4.33 -16.83 -8.89
CA GLU A 87 -5.44 -16.13 -9.53
C GLU A 87 -6.64 -15.96 -8.61
N SER A 88 -6.98 -16.99 -7.84
CA SER A 88 -8.09 -16.93 -6.90
C SER A 88 -7.84 -15.89 -5.78
N GLU A 89 -6.61 -15.82 -5.29
CA GLU A 89 -6.21 -14.84 -4.29
C GLU A 89 -6.24 -13.43 -4.86
N ARG A 90 -5.75 -13.27 -6.07
CA ARG A 90 -5.74 -11.98 -6.76
C ARG A 90 -7.17 -11.44 -6.91
N SER A 91 -8.11 -12.28 -7.33
CA SER A 91 -9.51 -11.89 -7.47
C SER A 91 -10.11 -11.44 -6.14
N ARG A 92 -9.83 -12.17 -5.05
CA ARG A 92 -10.30 -11.82 -3.72
C ARG A 92 -9.71 -10.48 -3.26
N ILE A 93 -8.40 -10.29 -3.47
CA ILE A 93 -7.70 -9.07 -3.08
C ILE A 93 -8.29 -7.87 -3.81
N MET A 94 -8.42 -7.97 -5.11
CA MET A 94 -8.96 -6.86 -5.91
C MET A 94 -10.41 -6.55 -5.55
N ALA A 95 -11.18 -7.55 -5.15
CA ALA A 95 -12.57 -7.36 -4.72
C ALA A 95 -12.67 -6.57 -3.41
N SER A 96 -11.59 -6.49 -2.63
CA SER A 96 -11.56 -5.72 -1.38
C SER A 96 -11.46 -4.20 -1.61
N GLY A 97 -11.25 -3.76 -2.85
CA GLY A 97 -11.21 -2.34 -3.18
C GLY A 97 -9.84 -1.78 -3.56
N PHE A 98 -8.84 -2.65 -3.77
CA PHE A 98 -7.53 -2.22 -4.25
C PHE A 98 -7.59 -1.76 -5.70
N ASP A 99 -6.77 -0.77 -6.03
CA ASP A 99 -6.67 -0.27 -7.40
C ASP A 99 -5.72 -1.10 -8.25
N ASP A 100 -4.70 -1.70 -7.62
CA ASP A 100 -3.73 -2.52 -8.33
C ASP A 100 -3.04 -3.47 -7.36
N LEU A 101 -2.21 -4.36 -7.91
CA LEU A 101 -1.50 -5.37 -7.13
C LEU A 101 -0.09 -5.55 -7.67
N LEU A 102 0.89 -5.64 -6.78
CA LEU A 102 2.28 -5.92 -7.10
C LEU A 102 2.75 -7.18 -6.38
N ILE A 103 3.66 -7.90 -7.01
CA ILE A 103 4.29 -9.10 -6.43
C ILE A 103 5.68 -8.71 -5.92
N LYS A 104 5.99 -9.11 -4.70
CA LYS A 104 7.32 -8.88 -4.11
C LYS A 104 8.36 -9.78 -4.78
N PRO A 105 9.61 -9.35 -4.94
CA PRO A 105 10.13 -8.04 -4.56
C PRO A 105 9.68 -6.95 -5.54
N ILE A 106 9.44 -5.77 -5.02
CA ILE A 106 8.98 -4.63 -5.83
C ILE A 106 10.14 -4.14 -6.70
N SER A 107 9.85 -3.84 -7.97
CA SER A 107 10.82 -3.26 -8.89
C SER A 107 10.42 -1.83 -9.23
N ILE A 108 11.37 -1.07 -9.78
CA ILE A 108 11.09 0.29 -10.23
C ILE A 108 10.08 0.30 -11.37
N LEU A 109 10.11 -0.71 -12.24
CA LEU A 109 9.15 -0.83 -13.35
C LEU A 109 7.73 -1.06 -12.83
N ASP A 110 7.58 -1.88 -11.80
CA ASP A 110 6.29 -2.10 -11.17
C ASP A 110 5.73 -0.80 -10.59
N LEU A 111 6.57 -0.03 -9.91
CA LEU A 111 6.14 1.25 -9.33
C LEU A 111 5.77 2.26 -10.40
N LEU A 112 6.50 2.29 -11.51
CA LEU A 112 6.16 3.16 -12.64
C LEU A 112 4.79 2.84 -13.21
N ARG A 113 4.43 1.55 -13.23
CA ARG A 113 3.14 1.10 -13.77
C ARG A 113 1.97 1.52 -12.88
N VAL A 114 2.11 1.38 -11.56
CA VAL A 114 0.99 1.56 -10.63
C VAL A 114 0.93 2.95 -10.00
N LEU A 115 2.05 3.64 -9.93
CA LEU A 115 2.16 4.99 -9.36
C LEU A 115 2.89 5.91 -10.35
N PRO A 116 2.26 6.22 -11.49
CA PRO A 116 2.86 7.15 -12.45
C PRO A 116 2.94 8.56 -11.84
N ASP A 117 3.90 9.31 -12.32
CA ASP A 117 4.08 10.71 -11.86
C ASP A 117 2.89 11.59 -12.15
#